data_b6cba2197e8a68022a088f08952d059a
#
_entry.id   b6cba2197e8a68022a088f08952d059a
#
_cell.length_a   1.000
_cell.length_b   1.000
_cell.length_c   1.000
_cell.angle_alpha   90.00
_cell.angle_beta   90.00
_cell.angle_gamma   90.00
#
_symmetry.space_group_name_H-M   'P 1'
#
loop_
_entity.id
_entity.type
_entity.pdbx_description
1 polymer ?
#
loop_
_entity_poly.entity_id
_entity_poly.type
_entity_poly.pdbx_seq_one_letter_code
_entity_poly.pdbx_strand_id
1 'polypeptide(L)'
;MERGGECLEDFEQLRQDAVLAELIGHGFPSPEAARQFLYAFHDEEKIREAQWRREPGEIAYIPEENAPLAGLGLVNRDLVQRLGRRCPEQRIATVDQDATIIESRKQEALRTYKGERGYQPMLAVWAEMDVVLADEFRDGNVPAMMAPLGVA
;
A
#
# COMPACT_ATOMS: atom_id res chain seq x y z
N MET A 1 -3.90 10.15 25.07
CA MET A 1 -3.48 8.75 25.22
C MET A 1 -3.67 8.10 23.86
N GLU A 2 -2.62 8.02 23.06
CA GLU A 2 -2.66 7.27 21.79
C GLU A 2 -2.72 5.78 22.14
N ARG A 3 -3.86 5.16 21.91
CA ARG A 3 -3.98 3.71 21.92
C ARG A 3 -3.64 3.20 20.53
N GLY A 4 -2.38 3.28 20.15
CA GLY A 4 -1.86 2.61 18.97
C GLY A 4 -1.77 1.13 19.26
N GLY A 5 -2.45 0.29 18.47
CA GLY A 5 -2.22 -1.15 18.52
C GLY A 5 -0.82 -1.46 18.00
N GLU A 6 -0.07 -2.29 18.71
CA GLU A 6 1.30 -2.70 18.32
C GLU A 6 1.32 -4.09 17.69
N CYS A 7 0.24 -4.87 17.87
CA CYS A 7 0.14 -6.24 17.35
C CYS A 7 -1.32 -6.63 17.04
N LEU A 8 -1.49 -7.76 16.34
CA LEU A 8 -2.84 -8.24 15.97
C LEU A 8 -3.70 -8.60 17.18
N GLU A 9 -3.09 -9.00 18.27
CA GLU A 9 -3.75 -9.34 19.53
C GLU A 9 -4.51 -8.16 20.14
N ASP A 10 -4.13 -6.92 19.82
CA ASP A 10 -4.83 -5.71 20.27
C ASP A 10 -6.25 -5.60 19.70
N PHE A 11 -6.56 -6.30 18.60
CA PHE A 11 -7.94 -6.43 18.13
C PHE A 11 -8.88 -7.04 19.18
N GLU A 12 -8.37 -7.87 20.09
CA GLU A 12 -9.19 -8.44 21.16
C GLU A 12 -9.69 -7.36 22.14
N GLN A 13 -8.86 -6.33 22.40
CA GLN A 13 -9.28 -5.20 23.24
C GLN A 13 -10.31 -4.32 22.51
N LEU A 14 -10.11 -4.07 21.21
CA LEU A 14 -11.07 -3.30 20.41
C LEU A 14 -12.43 -4.00 20.30
N ARG A 15 -12.45 -5.32 20.24
CA ARG A 15 -13.68 -6.12 20.21
C ARG A 15 -14.50 -6.02 21.51
N GLN A 16 -13.84 -5.76 22.63
CA GLN A 16 -14.51 -5.58 23.93
C GLN A 16 -15.07 -4.17 24.12
N ASP A 17 -14.73 -3.21 23.25
CA ASP A 17 -15.24 -1.83 23.30
C ASP A 17 -16.59 -1.72 22.58
N ALA A 18 -17.67 -1.92 23.36
CA ALA A 18 -19.04 -1.86 22.84
C ALA A 18 -19.41 -0.46 22.33
N VAL A 19 -18.86 0.60 22.93
CA VAL A 19 -19.13 1.99 22.53
C VAL A 19 -18.50 2.26 21.16
N LEU A 20 -17.29 1.81 20.95
CA LEU A 20 -16.62 1.96 19.66
C LEU A 20 -17.33 1.15 18.57
N ALA A 21 -17.76 -0.08 18.86
CA ALA A 21 -18.52 -0.91 17.92
C ALA A 21 -19.86 -0.26 17.53
N GLU A 22 -20.55 0.39 18.46
CA GLU A 22 -21.77 1.15 18.19
C GLU A 22 -21.50 2.37 17.30
N LEU A 23 -20.42 3.12 17.57
CA LEU A 23 -20.03 4.30 16.78
C LEU A 23 -19.73 3.96 15.31
N ILE A 24 -19.04 2.87 15.05
CA ILE A 24 -18.68 2.44 13.69
C ILE A 24 -19.77 1.61 13.01
N GLY A 25 -20.79 1.16 13.75
CA GLY A 25 -21.92 0.38 13.25
C GLY A 25 -21.65 -1.10 13.00
N HIS A 26 -20.47 -1.62 13.41
CA HIS A 26 -20.12 -3.03 13.29
C HIS A 26 -19.06 -3.44 14.33
N GLY A 27 -18.90 -4.75 14.56
CA GLY A 27 -17.85 -5.28 15.43
C GLY A 27 -16.48 -5.32 14.74
N PHE A 28 -15.43 -5.42 15.55
CA PHE A 28 -14.06 -5.60 15.06
C PHE A 28 -13.78 -7.06 14.70
N PRO A 29 -12.90 -7.32 13.72
CA PRO A 29 -12.44 -8.67 13.41
C PRO A 29 -11.69 -9.28 14.60
N SER A 30 -11.66 -10.60 14.68
CA SER A 30 -10.76 -11.28 15.61
C SER A 30 -9.29 -11.14 15.14
N PRO A 31 -8.31 -11.31 16.04
CA PRO A 31 -6.90 -11.35 15.65
C PRO A 31 -6.62 -12.36 14.53
N GLU A 32 -7.28 -13.51 14.59
CA GLU A 32 -7.16 -14.54 13.55
C GLU A 32 -7.78 -14.11 12.22
N ALA A 33 -8.95 -13.47 12.23
CA ALA A 33 -9.56 -12.94 11.01
C ALA A 33 -8.69 -11.83 10.38
N ALA A 34 -8.09 -10.97 11.19
CA ALA A 34 -7.15 -9.96 10.73
C ALA A 34 -5.88 -10.60 10.12
N ARG A 35 -5.37 -11.67 10.75
CA ARG A 35 -4.24 -12.45 10.23
C ARG A 35 -4.57 -13.10 8.88
N GLN A 36 -5.73 -13.74 8.77
CA GLN A 36 -6.19 -14.35 7.50
C GLN A 36 -6.36 -13.30 6.40
N PHE A 37 -6.87 -12.12 6.73
CA PHE A 37 -6.94 -11.01 5.79
C PHE A 37 -5.56 -10.61 5.28
N LEU A 38 -4.56 -10.47 6.15
CA LEU A 38 -3.18 -10.17 5.75
C LEU A 38 -2.56 -11.29 4.90
N TYR A 39 -2.85 -12.56 5.22
CA TYR A 39 -2.38 -13.68 4.41
C TYR A 39 -2.98 -13.75 3.00
N ALA A 40 -4.15 -13.13 2.77
CA ALA A 40 -4.73 -13.05 1.43
C ALA A 40 -3.84 -12.27 0.44
N PHE A 41 -2.95 -11.42 0.93
CA PHE A 41 -1.97 -10.69 0.11
C PHE A 41 -0.69 -11.49 -0.16
N HIS A 42 -0.50 -12.63 0.50
CA HIS A 42 0.66 -13.49 0.33
C HIS A 42 0.44 -14.45 -0.85
N ASP A 43 1.18 -14.23 -1.93
CA ASP A 43 1.14 -15.03 -3.15
C ASP A 43 2.51 -15.67 -3.38
N GLU A 44 2.62 -16.95 -3.02
CA GLU A 44 3.89 -17.67 -3.11
C GLU A 44 4.42 -17.81 -4.55
N GLU A 45 3.53 -17.85 -5.53
CA GLU A 45 3.92 -17.97 -6.93
C GLU A 45 4.54 -16.66 -7.43
N LYS A 46 3.88 -15.53 -7.15
CA LYS A 46 4.42 -14.20 -7.48
C LYS A 46 5.70 -13.89 -6.71
N ILE A 47 5.81 -14.32 -5.45
CA ILE A 47 7.03 -14.17 -4.66
C ILE A 47 8.18 -14.96 -5.30
N ARG A 48 7.95 -16.21 -5.70
CA ARG A 48 8.97 -17.03 -6.39
C ARG A 48 9.36 -16.44 -7.73
N GLU A 49 8.40 -15.95 -8.50
CA GLU A 49 8.68 -15.27 -9.77
C GLU A 49 9.54 -14.03 -9.54
N ALA A 50 9.20 -13.19 -8.57
CA ALA A 50 9.97 -12.00 -8.24
C ALA A 50 11.39 -12.36 -7.76
N GLN A 51 11.55 -13.42 -6.96
CA GLN A 51 12.86 -13.92 -6.53
C GLN A 51 13.70 -14.40 -7.71
N TRP A 52 13.12 -15.16 -8.62
CA TRP A 52 13.80 -15.63 -9.82
C TRP A 52 14.25 -14.47 -10.71
N ARG A 53 13.41 -13.45 -10.89
CA ARG A 53 13.75 -12.25 -11.68
C ARG A 53 14.79 -11.35 -11.02
N ARG A 54 15.02 -11.51 -9.71
CA ARG A 54 16.07 -10.81 -8.95
C ARG A 54 17.45 -11.46 -9.03
N GLU A 55 17.61 -12.58 -9.77
CA GLU A 55 18.92 -13.22 -9.93
C GLU A 55 19.94 -12.29 -10.57
N PRO A 56 21.26 -12.49 -10.31
CA PRO A 56 22.31 -11.59 -10.78
C PRO A 56 22.24 -11.33 -12.29
N GLY A 57 22.12 -10.07 -12.67
CA GLY A 57 22.03 -9.64 -14.07
C GLY A 57 20.62 -9.26 -14.52
N GLU A 58 19.59 -9.48 -13.70
CA GLU A 58 18.23 -9.06 -14.03
C GLU A 58 18.04 -7.54 -13.88
N ILE A 59 17.27 -7.02 -14.83
CA ILE A 59 16.85 -5.62 -14.84
C ILE A 59 15.76 -5.42 -13.78
N ALA A 60 15.60 -4.19 -13.30
CA ALA A 60 14.51 -3.78 -12.40
C ALA A 60 13.15 -4.32 -12.88
N TYR A 61 12.40 -4.89 -11.96
CA TYR A 61 11.13 -5.54 -12.23
C TYR A 61 10.05 -5.05 -11.27
N ILE A 62 8.87 -4.76 -11.80
CA ILE A 62 7.68 -4.42 -11.03
C ILE A 62 6.74 -5.62 -11.10
N PRO A 63 6.49 -6.33 -9.98
CA PRO A 63 5.58 -7.48 -9.98
C PRO A 63 4.15 -7.04 -10.24
N GLU A 64 3.39 -7.89 -10.92
CA GLU A 64 1.94 -7.70 -11.04
C GLU A 64 1.27 -7.84 -9.67
N GLU A 65 0.28 -7.00 -9.42
CA GLU A 65 -0.55 -7.10 -8.23
C GLU A 65 -1.36 -8.40 -8.23
N ASN A 66 -1.53 -9.01 -7.06
CA ASN A 66 -2.51 -10.08 -6.89
C ASN A 66 -3.93 -9.51 -6.73
N ALA A 67 -4.93 -10.37 -6.88
CA ALA A 67 -6.34 -9.94 -6.83
C ALA A 67 -6.75 -9.23 -5.51
N PRO A 68 -6.32 -9.66 -4.30
CA PRO A 68 -6.58 -8.92 -3.07
C PRO A 68 -5.98 -7.50 -3.06
N LEU A 69 -4.76 -7.33 -3.55
CA LEU A 69 -4.10 -6.02 -3.61
C LEU A 69 -4.81 -5.10 -4.62
N ALA A 70 -5.12 -5.60 -5.81
CA ALA A 70 -5.93 -4.89 -6.79
C ALA A 70 -7.32 -4.50 -6.21
N GLY A 71 -7.90 -5.36 -5.38
CA GLY A 71 -9.16 -5.07 -4.66
C GLY A 71 -9.04 -3.86 -3.72
N LEU A 72 -7.93 -3.72 -2.99
CA LEU A 72 -7.67 -2.51 -2.17
C LEU A 72 -7.55 -1.26 -3.03
N GLY A 73 -6.89 -1.34 -4.18
CA GLY A 73 -6.82 -0.24 -5.15
C GLY A 73 -8.22 0.21 -5.60
N LEU A 74 -9.14 -0.74 -5.86
CA LEU A 74 -10.54 -0.42 -6.18
C LEU A 74 -11.26 0.28 -5.03
N VAL A 75 -11.05 -0.14 -3.79
CA VAL A 75 -11.62 0.53 -2.60
C VAL A 75 -11.10 1.96 -2.50
N ASN A 76 -9.79 2.16 -2.63
CA ASN A 76 -9.20 3.50 -2.62
C ASN A 76 -9.81 4.39 -3.72
N ARG A 77 -9.92 3.88 -4.94
CA ARG A 77 -10.56 4.59 -6.06
C ARG A 77 -12.00 5.00 -5.74
N ASP A 78 -12.83 4.12 -5.17
CA ASP A 78 -14.20 4.46 -4.78
C ASP A 78 -14.25 5.56 -3.72
N LEU A 79 -13.35 5.52 -2.73
CA LEU A 79 -13.24 6.55 -1.69
C LEU A 79 -12.86 7.91 -2.29
N VAL A 80 -11.87 7.96 -3.16
CA VAL A 80 -11.43 9.18 -3.87
C VAL A 80 -12.56 9.73 -4.74
N GLN A 81 -13.27 8.88 -5.48
CA GLN A 81 -14.42 9.32 -6.27
C GLN A 81 -15.55 9.91 -5.42
N ARG A 82 -15.82 9.32 -4.26
CA ARG A 82 -16.82 9.85 -3.31
C ARG A 82 -16.40 11.20 -2.75
N LEU A 83 -15.11 11.36 -2.44
CA LEU A 83 -14.55 12.62 -2.00
C LEU A 83 -14.71 13.70 -3.09
N GLY A 84 -14.29 13.42 -4.33
CA GLY A 84 -14.41 14.36 -5.45
C GLY A 84 -15.84 14.80 -5.70
N ARG A 85 -16.84 13.91 -5.54
CA ARG A 85 -18.27 14.27 -5.65
C ARG A 85 -18.75 15.22 -4.55
N ARG A 86 -18.08 15.24 -3.39
CA ARG A 86 -18.41 16.16 -2.28
C ARG A 86 -17.74 17.53 -2.40
N CYS A 87 -16.78 17.66 -3.31
CA CYS A 87 -16.03 18.89 -3.55
C CYS A 87 -16.22 19.36 -5.01
N PRO A 88 -17.45 19.70 -5.45
CA PRO A 88 -17.75 20.02 -6.84
C PRO A 88 -17.09 21.32 -7.34
N GLU A 89 -16.62 22.18 -6.44
CA GLU A 89 -15.84 23.37 -6.74
C GLU A 89 -14.40 23.06 -7.14
N GLN A 90 -13.89 21.89 -6.77
CA GLN A 90 -12.54 21.47 -7.13
C GLN A 90 -12.53 20.95 -8.57
N ARG A 91 -12.09 21.81 -9.50
CA ARG A 91 -12.13 21.54 -10.96
C ARG A 91 -10.79 21.13 -11.55
N ILE A 92 -9.72 21.29 -10.79
CA ILE A 92 -8.37 20.96 -11.21
C ILE A 92 -7.82 19.91 -10.25
N ALA A 93 -7.21 18.88 -10.78
CA ALA A 93 -6.46 17.91 -10.00
C ALA A 93 -5.00 17.96 -10.46
N THR A 94 -4.13 18.48 -9.61
CA THR A 94 -2.69 18.36 -9.79
C THR A 94 -2.27 17.00 -9.24
N VAL A 95 -1.70 16.16 -10.08
CA VAL A 95 -1.21 14.84 -9.69
C VAL A 95 0.29 14.90 -9.53
N ASP A 96 0.75 14.78 -8.30
CA ASP A 96 2.16 14.63 -7.98
C ASP A 96 2.51 13.15 -7.89
N GLN A 97 3.50 12.72 -8.68
CA GLN A 97 4.03 11.37 -8.61
C GLN A 97 5.47 11.41 -8.11
N ASP A 98 5.72 10.73 -7.01
CA ASP A 98 7.05 10.65 -6.41
C ASP A 98 7.37 9.25 -5.92
N ALA A 99 8.67 8.93 -5.99
CA ALA A 99 9.19 7.66 -5.49
C ALA A 99 10.05 7.92 -4.24
N THR A 100 9.60 7.39 -3.11
CA THR A 100 10.25 7.58 -1.83
C THR A 100 11.12 6.38 -1.47
N ILE A 101 12.39 6.61 -1.10
CA ILE A 101 13.26 5.54 -0.62
C ILE A 101 12.92 5.21 0.82
N ILE A 102 12.59 3.94 1.06
CA ILE A 102 12.41 3.36 2.39
C ILE A 102 13.58 2.42 2.66
N GLU A 103 14.51 2.85 3.51
CA GLU A 103 15.63 2.01 3.91
C GLU A 103 15.16 0.76 4.65
N SER A 104 15.77 -0.37 4.33
CA SER A 104 15.45 -1.64 4.96
C SER A 104 16.68 -2.51 5.13
N ARG A 105 16.76 -3.17 6.30
CA ARG A 105 17.79 -4.15 6.60
C ARG A 105 17.39 -5.60 6.25
N LYS A 106 16.22 -5.77 5.64
CA LYS A 106 15.76 -7.10 5.21
C LYS A 106 16.71 -7.64 4.15
N GLN A 107 16.90 -8.97 4.17
CA GLN A 107 17.80 -9.64 3.24
C GLN A 107 17.35 -9.49 1.79
N GLU A 108 16.05 -9.45 1.57
CA GLU A 108 15.40 -9.32 0.26
C GLU A 108 15.44 -7.90 -0.30
N ALA A 109 15.72 -6.88 0.53
CA ALA A 109 15.78 -5.50 0.08
C ALA A 109 16.95 -5.29 -0.89
N LEU A 110 16.67 -4.70 -2.04
CA LEU A 110 17.66 -4.43 -3.09
C LEU A 110 18.32 -3.07 -2.90
N ARG A 111 19.47 -2.86 -3.57
CA ARG A 111 20.17 -1.59 -3.51
C ARG A 111 19.45 -0.52 -4.31
N THR A 112 19.19 0.62 -3.66
CA THR A 112 18.65 1.81 -4.30
C THR A 112 19.74 2.52 -5.13
N TYR A 113 19.35 3.51 -5.91
CA TYR A 113 20.33 4.33 -6.66
C TYR A 113 21.26 5.14 -5.75
N LYS A 114 20.90 5.34 -4.49
CA LYS A 114 21.78 5.97 -3.47
C LYS A 114 22.78 4.99 -2.85
N GLY A 115 22.69 3.70 -3.18
CA GLY A 115 23.59 2.65 -2.69
C GLY A 115 23.16 1.94 -1.41
N GLU A 116 22.15 2.45 -0.72
CA GLU A 116 21.55 1.84 0.46
C GLU A 116 20.60 0.72 0.08
N ARG A 117 20.37 -0.25 0.98
CA ARG A 117 19.34 -1.27 0.78
C ARG A 117 17.97 -0.72 1.16
N GLY A 118 16.96 -1.01 0.35
CA GLY A 118 15.61 -0.55 0.64
C GLY A 118 14.61 -0.90 -0.43
N TYR A 119 13.51 -0.20 -0.36
CA TYR A 119 12.41 -0.22 -1.32
C TYR A 119 12.21 1.20 -1.85
N GLN A 120 11.60 1.30 -3.02
CA GLN A 120 11.32 2.60 -3.64
C GLN A 120 9.88 2.66 -4.13
N PRO A 121 8.89 2.58 -3.22
CA PRO A 121 7.49 2.70 -3.59
C PRO A 121 7.24 4.04 -4.28
N MET A 122 6.29 4.02 -5.22
CA MET A 122 5.80 5.20 -5.90
C MET A 122 4.41 5.54 -5.40
N LEU A 123 4.16 6.83 -5.18
CA LEU A 123 2.86 7.37 -4.82
C LEU A 123 2.41 8.37 -5.88
N ALA A 124 1.12 8.38 -6.18
CA ALA A 124 0.45 9.45 -6.91
C ALA A 124 -0.52 10.14 -5.96
N VAL A 125 -0.36 11.43 -5.75
CA VAL A 125 -1.14 12.23 -4.79
C VAL A 125 -1.91 13.32 -5.51
N TRP A 126 -3.16 13.51 -5.16
CA TRP A 126 -3.93 14.68 -5.54
C TRP A 126 -3.56 15.83 -4.61
N ALA A 127 -2.73 16.76 -5.12
CA ALA A 127 -2.06 17.78 -4.30
C ALA A 127 -3.03 18.71 -3.57
N GLU A 128 -4.11 19.13 -4.23
CA GLU A 128 -5.08 20.08 -3.64
C GLU A 128 -5.91 19.44 -2.50
N MET A 129 -6.04 18.12 -2.50
CA MET A 129 -6.86 17.41 -1.53
C MET A 129 -6.03 16.60 -0.53
N ASP A 130 -4.72 16.54 -0.73
CA ASP A 130 -3.77 15.73 0.07
C ASP A 130 -4.22 14.25 0.19
N VAL A 131 -4.61 13.67 -0.95
CA VAL A 131 -5.17 12.32 -1.03
C VAL A 131 -4.36 11.45 -1.97
N VAL A 132 -4.01 10.24 -1.53
CA VAL A 132 -3.36 9.25 -2.37
C VAL A 132 -4.36 8.72 -3.40
N LEU A 133 -4.02 8.88 -4.68
CA LEU A 133 -4.80 8.38 -5.81
C LEU A 133 -4.43 6.95 -6.17
N ALA A 134 -3.13 6.65 -6.14
CA ALA A 134 -2.58 5.34 -6.45
C ALA A 134 -1.23 5.17 -5.75
N ASP A 135 -0.88 3.95 -5.47
CA ASP A 135 0.42 3.55 -4.95
C ASP A 135 0.89 2.26 -5.61
N GLU A 136 2.19 2.07 -5.63
CA GLU A 136 2.81 0.85 -6.14
C GLU A 136 4.08 0.57 -5.33
N PHE A 137 4.14 -0.60 -4.72
CA PHE A 137 5.32 -1.03 -3.98
C PHE A 137 6.38 -1.54 -4.96
N ARG A 138 7.59 -0.97 -4.88
CA ARG A 138 8.71 -1.28 -5.77
C ARG A 138 9.96 -1.65 -5.00
N ASP A 139 10.76 -2.53 -5.57
CA ASP A 139 12.10 -2.80 -5.07
C ASP A 139 13.01 -1.58 -5.21
N GLY A 140 14.06 -1.52 -4.37
CA GLY A 140 14.98 -0.39 -4.33
C GLY A 140 15.76 -0.13 -5.64
N ASN A 141 15.92 -1.15 -6.49
CA ASN A 141 16.60 -1.04 -7.78
C ASN A 141 15.69 -0.58 -8.93
N VAL A 142 14.37 -0.36 -8.67
CA VAL A 142 13.44 0.12 -9.69
C VAL A 142 13.57 1.63 -9.83
N PRO A 143 13.96 2.16 -11.02
CA PRO A 143 14.05 3.60 -11.21
C PRO A 143 12.69 4.29 -11.08
N ALA A 144 12.66 5.48 -10.48
CA ALA A 144 11.42 6.26 -10.33
C ALA A 144 10.71 6.54 -11.67
N MET A 145 11.46 6.70 -12.76
CA MET A 145 10.92 6.95 -14.09
C MET A 145 10.41 5.69 -14.82
N MET A 146 10.63 4.51 -14.25
CA MET A 146 10.14 3.27 -14.83
C MET A 146 8.64 3.16 -14.59
N ALA A 147 7.86 3.05 -15.68
CA ALA A 147 6.41 2.87 -15.66
C ALA A 147 5.70 3.80 -14.64
N PRO A 148 5.49 5.10 -14.96
CA PRO A 148 4.71 6.00 -14.11
C PRO A 148 3.33 5.40 -13.82
N LEU A 149 2.78 5.69 -12.63
CA LEU A 149 1.47 5.18 -12.23
C LEU A 149 0.38 5.69 -13.17
N GLY A 150 -0.46 4.78 -13.67
CA GLY A 150 -1.68 5.12 -14.38
C GLY A 150 -2.73 5.64 -13.40
N VAL A 151 -3.00 6.94 -13.44
CA VAL A 151 -4.07 7.57 -12.66
C VAL A 151 -5.23 7.86 -13.60
N ALA A 152 -6.30 7.04 -13.53
CA ALA A 152 -7.50 7.16 -14.36
C ALA A 152 -8.73 7.45 -13.49
#